data_229a6e3179dd20fe5e131e5a6f4defb8
#
_entry.id   229a6e3179dd20fe5e131e5a6f4defb8
#
_cell.length_a   1.000
_cell.length_b   1.000
_cell.length_c   1.000
_cell.angle_alpha   90.00
_cell.angle_beta   90.00
_cell.angle_gamma   90.00
#
_symmetry.space_group_name_H-M   'P 1'
#
loop_
_entity.id
_entity.type
_entity.pdbx_description
1 polymer ?
#
loop_
_entity_poly.entity_id
_entity_poly.type
_entity_poly.pdbx_seq_one_letter_code
_entity_poly.pdbx_strand_id
1 'polypeptide(L)'
;GAKGAIAGETICSPEDKIKEFEGLDHISEPVVTVAVEAKNTKDLPKLIEVLRQVAKEDPTIKVEINEETGEHLVSGMGELHLEVISYRIKEKGVEIQTSEPIVVYRETVSQLSPQVEGKSPNKHNRFYITVEPLEDELFKALQEGKLKEGKVKGKESANDFMEYGLDKEEARKVWDVYNRSLFINATRGIQYLDEVKELLIEGFESALNDGPLAKEI
;
A
#
# COMPACT_ATOMS: atom_id res chain seq x y z
N GLY A 1 4.81 -31.31 -8.03
CA GLY A 1 3.96 -30.13 -8.16
C GLY A 1 4.26 -29.34 -9.43
N ALA A 2 3.35 -28.49 -9.87
CA ALA A 2 3.54 -27.63 -11.03
C ALA A 2 4.60 -26.54 -10.69
N LYS A 3 5.70 -26.50 -11.45
CA LYS A 3 6.70 -25.46 -11.28
C LYS A 3 6.14 -24.12 -11.77
N GLY A 4 6.13 -23.12 -10.90
CA GLY A 4 5.71 -21.75 -11.24
C GLY A 4 4.22 -21.46 -11.04
N ALA A 5 3.39 -22.43 -10.65
CA ALA A 5 2.01 -22.19 -10.28
C ALA A 5 1.91 -21.39 -8.98
N ILE A 6 0.95 -20.49 -8.94
CA ILE A 6 0.65 -19.60 -7.80
C ILE A 6 -0.71 -20.01 -7.23
N ALA A 7 -0.91 -19.82 -5.92
CA ALA A 7 -2.22 -20.05 -5.30
C ALA A 7 -3.28 -19.12 -5.93
N GLY A 8 -4.43 -19.66 -6.26
CA GLY A 8 -5.51 -18.92 -6.94
C GLY A 8 -5.53 -19.03 -8.47
N GLU A 9 -4.48 -19.60 -9.11
CA GLU A 9 -4.49 -19.83 -10.55
C GLU A 9 -5.46 -20.95 -10.95
N THR A 10 -6.09 -20.77 -12.11
CA THR A 10 -6.98 -21.78 -12.69
C THR A 10 -6.17 -22.82 -13.46
N ILE A 11 -6.35 -24.10 -13.11
CA ILE A 11 -5.70 -25.22 -13.79
C ILE A 11 -6.68 -25.87 -14.75
N CYS A 12 -6.29 -26.02 -16.01
CA CYS A 12 -7.10 -26.68 -17.04
C CYS A 12 -6.25 -27.62 -17.91
N SER A 13 -6.93 -28.49 -18.68
CA SER A 13 -6.27 -29.31 -19.69
C SER A 13 -5.79 -28.42 -20.84
N PRO A 14 -4.62 -28.73 -21.47
CA PRO A 14 -4.18 -28.04 -22.67
C PRO A 14 -5.19 -28.11 -23.84
N GLU A 15 -5.99 -29.17 -23.87
CA GLU A 15 -6.97 -29.44 -24.93
C GLU A 15 -8.31 -28.75 -24.66
N ASP A 16 -8.63 -28.45 -23.39
CA ASP A 16 -9.89 -27.85 -22.97
C ASP A 16 -9.62 -26.60 -22.11
N LYS A 17 -9.33 -25.49 -22.80
CA LYS A 17 -9.05 -24.21 -22.15
C LYS A 17 -10.33 -23.59 -21.67
N ILE A 18 -10.48 -23.48 -20.35
CA ILE A 18 -11.57 -22.75 -19.71
C ILE A 18 -11.16 -21.29 -19.43
N LYS A 19 -12.17 -20.43 -19.28
CA LYS A 19 -11.92 -19.05 -18.81
C LYS A 19 -11.41 -19.10 -17.37
N GLU A 20 -10.44 -18.23 -17.07
CA GLU A 20 -9.94 -18.07 -15.70
C GLU A 20 -11.09 -17.78 -14.73
N PHE A 21 -11.09 -18.46 -13.59
CA PHE A 21 -11.98 -18.10 -12.49
C PHE A 21 -11.48 -16.79 -11.86
N GLU A 22 -12.40 -16.03 -11.31
CA GLU A 22 -12.04 -14.84 -10.52
C GLU A 22 -11.10 -15.26 -9.38
N GLY A 23 -9.98 -14.54 -9.24
CA GLY A 23 -9.02 -14.78 -8.19
C GLY A 23 -9.60 -14.50 -6.81
N LEU A 24 -8.90 -14.92 -5.77
CA LEU A 24 -9.26 -14.60 -4.38
C LEU A 24 -8.81 -13.17 -4.06
N ASP A 25 -9.48 -12.17 -4.63
CA ASP A 25 -9.13 -10.76 -4.45
C ASP A 25 -9.50 -10.19 -3.07
N HIS A 26 -10.14 -11.00 -2.21
CA HIS A 26 -10.55 -10.61 -0.86
C HIS A 26 -9.58 -11.06 0.22
N ILE A 27 -8.30 -10.93 -0.06
CA ILE A 27 -7.28 -11.24 0.94
C ILE A 27 -7.19 -10.04 1.87
N SER A 28 -7.55 -10.25 3.13
CA SER A 28 -7.36 -9.26 4.18
C SER A 28 -5.89 -8.86 4.25
N GLU A 29 -5.61 -7.58 4.46
CA GLU A 29 -4.23 -7.12 4.62
C GLU A 29 -3.59 -7.75 5.85
N PRO A 30 -2.31 -8.13 5.75
CA PRO A 30 -1.58 -8.64 6.90
C PRO A 30 -1.43 -7.54 7.97
N VAL A 31 -1.63 -7.91 9.22
CA VAL A 31 -1.66 -6.96 10.36
C VAL A 31 -0.48 -7.12 11.32
N VAL A 32 0.26 -8.21 11.22
CA VAL A 32 1.42 -8.48 12.09
C VAL A 32 2.64 -8.75 11.24
N THR A 33 3.75 -8.09 11.56
CA THR A 33 5.01 -8.21 10.84
C THR A 33 6.13 -8.64 11.77
N VAL A 34 6.99 -9.52 11.29
CA VAL A 34 8.23 -9.93 11.96
C VAL A 34 9.40 -9.83 10.98
N ALA A 35 10.55 -9.42 11.49
CA ALA A 35 11.80 -9.60 10.75
C ALA A 35 12.26 -11.04 10.90
N VAL A 36 12.68 -11.65 9.79
CA VAL A 36 13.16 -13.03 9.71
C VAL A 36 14.59 -13.04 9.21
N GLU A 37 15.48 -13.61 9.99
CA GLU A 37 16.89 -13.75 9.67
C GLU A 37 17.33 -15.21 9.70
N ALA A 38 18.24 -15.58 8.81
CA ALA A 38 18.89 -16.90 8.89
C ALA A 38 19.92 -16.90 10.04
N LYS A 39 19.88 -17.90 10.91
CA LYS A 39 20.90 -18.06 11.95
C LYS A 39 22.32 -18.20 11.42
N ASN A 40 22.44 -18.81 10.23
CA ASN A 40 23.71 -18.93 9.53
C ASN A 40 23.65 -18.11 8.25
N THR A 41 24.58 -17.21 8.04
CA THR A 41 24.68 -16.38 6.83
C THR A 41 24.77 -17.21 5.54
N LYS A 42 25.30 -18.43 5.61
CA LYS A 42 25.37 -19.36 4.47
C LYS A 42 23.99 -19.82 3.98
N ASP A 43 23.00 -19.81 4.84
CA ASP A 43 21.63 -20.23 4.55
C ASP A 43 20.76 -19.09 3.99
N LEU A 44 21.30 -17.86 3.91
CA LEU A 44 20.59 -16.68 3.41
C LEU A 44 20.00 -16.85 2.00
N PRO A 45 20.76 -17.37 0.99
CA PRO A 45 20.18 -17.58 -0.34
C PRO A 45 19.01 -18.58 -0.31
N LYS A 46 19.13 -19.62 0.52
CA LYS A 46 18.09 -20.62 0.70
C LYS A 46 16.87 -20.03 1.41
N LEU A 47 17.07 -19.15 2.42
CA LEU A 47 16.00 -18.44 3.09
C LEU A 47 15.18 -17.61 2.09
N ILE A 48 15.84 -16.82 1.24
CA ILE A 48 15.19 -15.99 0.23
C ILE A 48 14.35 -16.85 -0.73
N GLU A 49 14.89 -17.99 -1.19
CA GLU A 49 14.16 -18.92 -2.05
C GLU A 49 12.91 -19.49 -1.34
N VAL A 50 13.06 -19.90 -0.09
CA VAL A 50 11.98 -20.44 0.72
C VAL A 50 10.91 -19.38 1.00
N LEU A 51 11.28 -18.14 1.33
CA LEU A 51 10.34 -17.03 1.56
C LEU A 51 9.55 -16.73 0.28
N ARG A 52 10.20 -16.65 -0.87
CA ARG A 52 9.53 -16.48 -2.17
C ARG A 52 8.57 -17.63 -2.50
N GLN A 53 8.91 -18.84 -2.11
CA GLN A 53 8.06 -20.00 -2.31
C GLN A 53 6.83 -19.95 -1.38
N VAL A 54 7.03 -19.62 -0.10
CA VAL A 54 5.94 -19.52 0.88
C VAL A 54 4.95 -18.41 0.47
N ALA A 55 5.44 -17.26 -0.01
CA ALA A 55 4.58 -16.19 -0.52
C ALA A 55 3.76 -16.60 -1.76
N LYS A 56 4.27 -17.54 -2.58
CA LYS A 56 3.49 -18.10 -3.70
C LYS A 56 2.45 -19.14 -3.28
N GLU A 57 2.74 -19.88 -2.23
CA GLU A 57 1.86 -20.92 -1.69
C GLU A 57 0.70 -20.31 -0.87
N ASP A 58 0.93 -19.15 -0.26
CA ASP A 58 -0.04 -18.48 0.61
C ASP A 58 -0.14 -16.99 0.26
N PRO A 59 -1.20 -16.59 -0.45
CA PRO A 59 -1.39 -15.20 -0.89
C PRO A 59 -1.72 -14.22 0.25
N THR A 60 -1.99 -14.72 1.48
CA THR A 60 -2.22 -13.88 2.66
C THR A 60 -0.93 -13.42 3.34
N ILE A 61 0.23 -13.87 2.84
CA ILE A 61 1.55 -13.52 3.33
C ILE A 61 2.17 -12.46 2.44
N LYS A 62 2.63 -11.38 3.03
CA LYS A 62 3.47 -10.40 2.35
C LYS A 62 4.93 -10.59 2.78
N VAL A 63 5.82 -10.74 1.82
CA VAL A 63 7.26 -10.85 2.06
C VAL A 63 7.95 -9.67 1.41
N GLU A 64 8.62 -8.87 2.20
CA GLU A 64 9.44 -7.75 1.75
C GLU A 64 10.91 -8.07 2.02
N ILE A 65 11.70 -8.00 0.97
CA ILE A 65 13.15 -8.25 1.05
C ILE A 65 13.83 -6.92 0.84
N ASN A 66 14.38 -6.36 1.91
CA ASN A 66 15.18 -5.16 1.82
C ASN A 66 16.62 -5.55 1.50
N GLU A 67 17.02 -5.39 0.25
CA GLU A 67 18.37 -5.74 -0.22
C GLU A 67 19.45 -4.80 0.32
N GLU A 68 19.07 -3.57 0.73
CA GLU A 68 19.99 -2.57 1.27
C GLU A 68 20.35 -2.83 2.73
N THR A 69 19.34 -3.16 3.56
CA THR A 69 19.54 -3.45 4.99
C THR A 69 19.80 -4.93 5.25
N GLY A 70 19.48 -5.81 4.29
CA GLY A 70 19.53 -7.25 4.46
C GLY A 70 18.40 -7.82 5.33
N GLU A 71 17.42 -7.01 5.67
CA GLU A 71 16.26 -7.43 6.46
C GLU A 71 15.20 -8.11 5.58
N HIS A 72 14.58 -9.14 6.11
CA HIS A 72 13.48 -9.86 5.47
C HIS A 72 12.25 -9.73 6.35
N LEU A 73 11.30 -8.91 5.94
CA LEU A 73 10.05 -8.71 6.65
C LEU A 73 9.00 -9.69 6.15
N VAL A 74 8.35 -10.37 7.08
CA VAL A 74 7.25 -11.29 6.80
C VAL A 74 6.03 -10.81 7.56
N SER A 75 5.00 -10.46 6.81
CA SER A 75 3.74 -9.97 7.35
C SER A 75 2.64 -11.01 7.13
N GLY A 76 1.83 -11.24 8.14
CA GLY A 76 0.75 -12.22 8.14
C GLY A 76 -0.48 -11.75 8.91
N MET A 77 -1.52 -12.56 8.89
CA MET A 77 -2.83 -12.25 9.48
C MET A 77 -2.84 -12.28 11.02
N GLY A 78 -1.76 -12.73 11.67
CA GLY A 78 -1.66 -12.82 13.12
C GLY A 78 -0.45 -13.65 13.56
N GLU A 79 -0.20 -13.67 14.88
CA GLU A 79 0.94 -14.37 15.46
C GLU A 79 0.97 -15.86 15.12
N LEU A 80 -0.17 -16.55 15.27
CA LEU A 80 -0.28 -17.98 14.96
C LEU A 80 0.05 -18.25 13.48
N HIS A 81 -0.37 -17.37 12.59
CA HIS A 81 -0.06 -17.48 11.16
C HIS A 81 1.46 -17.40 10.93
N LEU A 82 2.14 -16.44 11.58
CA LEU A 82 3.59 -16.28 11.49
C LEU A 82 4.36 -17.45 12.13
N GLU A 83 3.84 -18.05 13.19
CA GLU A 83 4.39 -19.28 13.78
C GLU A 83 4.33 -20.45 12.79
N VAL A 84 3.21 -20.65 12.12
CA VAL A 84 3.04 -21.69 11.08
C VAL A 84 4.02 -21.45 9.93
N ILE A 85 4.20 -20.21 9.49
CA ILE A 85 5.18 -19.86 8.45
C ILE A 85 6.59 -20.20 8.91
N SER A 86 6.95 -19.78 10.11
CA SER A 86 8.26 -20.07 10.72
C SER A 86 8.53 -21.57 10.81
N TYR A 87 7.50 -22.36 11.14
CA TYR A 87 7.60 -23.82 11.15
C TYR A 87 7.84 -24.38 9.73
N ARG A 88 7.10 -23.91 8.72
CA ARG A 88 7.31 -24.33 7.31
C ARG A 88 8.69 -24.01 6.79
N ILE A 89 9.27 -22.85 7.16
CA ILE A 89 10.63 -22.48 6.79
C ILE A 89 11.64 -23.46 7.41
N LYS A 90 11.45 -23.82 8.69
CA LYS A 90 12.30 -24.79 9.39
C LYS A 90 12.21 -26.19 8.77
N GLU A 91 11.00 -26.65 8.39
CA GLU A 91 10.83 -27.93 7.69
C GLU A 91 11.60 -27.99 6.35
N LYS A 92 11.77 -26.84 5.66
CA LYS A 92 12.61 -26.75 4.46
C LYS A 92 14.11 -26.70 4.78
N GLY A 93 14.48 -26.86 6.04
CA GLY A 93 15.86 -26.98 6.52
C GLY A 93 16.62 -25.66 6.57
N VAL A 94 15.93 -24.57 6.90
CA VAL A 94 16.54 -23.27 7.20
C VAL A 94 16.26 -22.93 8.66
N GLU A 95 17.33 -22.82 9.46
CA GLU A 95 17.24 -22.33 10.83
C GLU A 95 17.11 -20.80 10.82
N ILE A 96 16.02 -20.30 11.40
CA ILE A 96 15.71 -18.86 11.45
C ILE A 96 15.63 -18.36 12.89
N GLN A 97 15.86 -17.07 13.05
CA GLN A 97 15.45 -16.28 14.19
C GLN A 97 14.48 -15.20 13.74
N THR A 98 13.52 -14.86 14.59
CA THR A 98 12.50 -13.84 14.33
C THR A 98 12.60 -12.75 15.37
N SER A 99 12.30 -11.51 14.97
CA SER A 99 12.07 -10.40 15.92
C SER A 99 10.78 -10.62 16.73
N GLU A 100 10.55 -9.77 17.72
CA GLU A 100 9.22 -9.65 18.32
C GLU A 100 8.23 -9.16 17.26
N PRO A 101 6.97 -9.66 17.27
CA PRO A 101 5.94 -9.21 16.33
C PRO A 101 5.68 -7.71 16.49
N ILE A 102 5.64 -7.01 15.37
CA ILE A 102 5.28 -5.60 15.32
C ILE A 102 3.90 -5.49 14.66
N VAL A 103 2.95 -4.94 15.39
CA VAL A 103 1.64 -4.57 14.83
C VAL A 103 1.79 -3.24 14.13
N VAL A 104 1.50 -3.23 12.84
CA VAL A 104 1.51 -2.00 12.04
C VAL A 104 0.18 -1.28 12.28
N TYR A 105 0.22 -0.20 13.02
CA TYR A 105 -0.91 0.69 13.18
C TYR A 105 -0.88 1.72 12.07
N ARG A 106 -2.04 1.91 11.42
CA ARG A 106 -2.31 3.04 10.53
C ARG A 106 -3.24 4.00 11.25
N GLU A 107 -3.12 5.26 10.95
CA GLU A 107 -4.01 6.27 11.48
C GLU A 107 -4.86 6.89 10.37
N THR A 108 -6.01 7.41 10.74
CA THR A 108 -6.91 8.11 9.83
C THR A 108 -7.62 9.24 10.55
N VAL A 109 -8.23 10.12 9.80
CA VAL A 109 -9.06 11.19 10.35
C VAL A 109 -10.51 10.73 10.46
N SER A 110 -11.18 11.07 11.55
CA SER A 110 -12.57 10.69 11.81
C SER A 110 -13.57 11.79 11.43
N GLN A 111 -13.12 13.00 11.18
CA GLN A 111 -13.95 14.16 10.85
C GLN A 111 -13.13 15.22 10.12
N LEU A 112 -13.82 16.17 9.47
CA LEU A 112 -13.19 17.33 8.84
C LEU A 112 -12.33 18.10 9.85
N SER A 113 -11.06 18.32 9.48
CA SER A 113 -10.13 19.10 10.30
C SER A 113 -10.42 20.60 10.25
N PRO A 114 -10.01 21.37 11.27
CA PRO A 114 -9.90 22.82 11.12
C PRO A 114 -8.96 23.16 9.98
N GLN A 115 -9.17 24.31 9.35
CA GLN A 115 -8.26 24.80 8.34
C GLN A 115 -6.93 25.23 8.97
N VAL A 116 -5.82 24.72 8.49
CA VAL A 116 -4.49 25.02 8.96
C VAL A 116 -3.74 25.85 7.92
N GLU A 117 -3.14 26.96 8.36
CA GLU A 117 -2.29 27.79 7.48
C GLU A 117 -0.85 27.27 7.46
N GLY A 118 -0.40 26.89 6.27
CA GLY A 118 1.02 26.62 5.96
C GLY A 118 1.66 27.78 5.20
N LYS A 119 2.96 27.96 5.36
CA LYS A 119 3.73 29.00 4.64
C LYS A 119 4.95 28.36 3.99
N SER A 120 5.26 28.79 2.77
CA SER A 120 6.53 28.45 2.13
C SER A 120 7.71 29.01 2.92
N PRO A 121 8.92 28.42 2.82
CA PRO A 121 10.11 28.90 3.54
C PRO A 121 10.43 30.38 3.28
N ASN A 122 10.19 30.87 2.07
CA ASN A 122 10.35 32.29 1.68
C ASN A 122 9.18 33.17 2.12
N LYS A 123 8.12 32.61 2.75
CA LYS A 123 6.91 33.29 3.23
C LYS A 123 6.06 34.00 2.15
N HIS A 124 6.35 33.77 0.87
CA HIS A 124 5.59 34.39 -0.22
C HIS A 124 4.27 33.65 -0.51
N ASN A 125 4.25 32.34 -0.30
CA ASN A 125 3.05 31.52 -0.51
C ASN A 125 2.43 31.13 0.84
N ARG A 126 1.11 31.22 0.92
CA ARG A 126 0.29 30.73 2.03
C ARG A 126 -0.64 29.68 1.53
N PHE A 127 -0.70 28.57 2.23
CA PHE A 127 -1.56 27.43 1.92
C PHE A 127 -2.53 27.23 3.06
N TYR A 128 -3.77 26.94 2.74
CA TYR A 128 -4.81 26.61 3.70
C TYR A 128 -5.22 25.17 3.44
N ILE A 129 -4.89 24.29 4.36
CA ILE A 129 -5.05 22.85 4.22
C ILE A 129 -6.15 22.39 5.17
N THR A 130 -7.04 21.56 4.67
CA THR A 130 -8.02 20.78 5.43
C THR A 130 -7.85 19.33 5.10
N VAL A 131 -8.13 18.44 6.05
CA VAL A 131 -8.15 16.99 5.88
C VAL A 131 -9.51 16.48 6.30
N GLU A 132 -10.08 15.58 5.52
CA GLU A 132 -11.38 14.98 5.77
C GLU A 132 -11.38 13.50 5.42
N PRO A 133 -12.25 12.68 6.05
CA PRO A 133 -12.42 11.28 5.67
C PRO A 133 -12.91 11.17 4.23
N LEU A 134 -12.45 10.14 3.53
CA LEU A 134 -13.01 9.78 2.23
C LEU A 134 -14.38 9.12 2.38
N GLU A 135 -15.23 9.29 1.39
CA GLU A 135 -16.49 8.55 1.30
C GLU A 135 -16.21 7.05 1.08
N ASP A 136 -17.06 6.19 1.66
CA ASP A 136 -16.88 4.74 1.67
C ASP A 136 -16.71 4.13 0.26
N GLU A 137 -17.46 4.63 -0.73
CA GLU A 137 -17.39 4.14 -2.11
C GLU A 137 -16.06 4.47 -2.78
N LEU A 138 -15.58 5.69 -2.56
CA LEU A 138 -14.30 6.18 -3.08
C LEU A 138 -13.13 5.43 -2.41
N PHE A 139 -13.20 5.24 -1.09
CA PHE A 139 -12.20 4.48 -0.35
C PHE A 139 -12.11 3.02 -0.83
N LYS A 140 -13.26 2.35 -1.03
CA LYS A 140 -13.31 0.99 -1.58
C LYS A 140 -12.70 0.91 -2.99
N ALA A 141 -12.99 1.88 -3.85
CA ALA A 141 -12.43 1.92 -5.19
C ALA A 141 -10.90 2.05 -5.19
N LEU A 142 -10.34 2.84 -4.25
CA LEU A 142 -8.90 2.94 -4.04
C LEU A 142 -8.31 1.64 -3.50
N GLN A 143 -8.97 1.02 -2.53
CA GLN A 143 -8.54 -0.25 -1.93
C GLN A 143 -8.53 -1.40 -2.95
N GLU A 144 -9.52 -1.45 -3.84
CA GLU A 144 -9.64 -2.44 -4.91
C GLU A 144 -8.73 -2.14 -6.13
N GLY A 145 -7.96 -1.05 -6.09
CA GLY A 145 -7.07 -0.66 -7.19
C GLY A 145 -7.77 -0.21 -8.47
N LYS A 146 -9.07 0.12 -8.39
CA LYS A 146 -9.85 0.64 -9.54
C LYS A 146 -9.41 2.05 -9.92
N LEU A 147 -8.98 2.82 -8.94
CA LEU A 147 -8.35 4.13 -9.12
C LEU A 147 -6.84 3.96 -9.00
N LYS A 148 -6.11 4.42 -10.01
CA LYS A 148 -4.65 4.28 -10.06
C LYS A 148 -3.97 5.29 -9.14
N GLU A 149 -3.01 4.81 -8.37
CA GLU A 149 -2.12 5.68 -7.59
C GLU A 149 -1.17 6.47 -8.48
N GLY A 150 -0.76 7.62 -7.98
CA GLY A 150 0.20 8.53 -8.59
C GLY A 150 -0.40 9.84 -9.07
N LYS A 151 0.44 10.67 -9.69
CA LYS A 151 0.10 12.00 -10.15
C LYS A 151 -0.99 11.97 -11.24
N VAL A 152 -2.11 12.61 -10.95
CA VAL A 152 -3.26 12.65 -11.84
C VAL A 152 -3.02 13.60 -13.00
N LYS A 153 -3.12 13.09 -14.24
CA LYS A 153 -2.93 13.86 -15.46
C LYS A 153 -4.21 13.90 -16.27
N GLY A 154 -4.77 15.10 -16.42
CA GLY A 154 -5.80 15.39 -17.40
C GLY A 154 -7.25 15.19 -16.96
N LYS A 155 -8.15 15.55 -17.87
CA LYS A 155 -9.61 15.54 -17.62
C LYS A 155 -10.23 14.14 -17.69
N GLU A 156 -9.54 13.17 -18.27
CA GLU A 156 -10.04 11.79 -18.42
C GLU A 156 -10.15 11.11 -17.06
N SER A 157 -9.14 11.27 -16.21
CA SER A 157 -9.14 10.73 -14.84
C SER A 157 -10.24 11.30 -13.94
N ALA A 158 -10.76 12.49 -14.25
CA ALA A 158 -11.84 13.08 -13.46
C ALA A 158 -13.14 12.27 -13.54
N ASN A 159 -13.40 11.58 -14.64
CA ASN A 159 -14.60 10.76 -14.79
C ASN A 159 -14.55 9.54 -13.88
N ASP A 160 -13.38 8.97 -13.70
CA ASP A 160 -13.16 7.80 -12.84
C ASP A 160 -13.49 8.15 -11.36
N PHE A 161 -13.05 9.31 -10.89
CA PHE A 161 -13.36 9.79 -9.53
C PHE A 161 -14.84 10.14 -9.33
N MET A 162 -15.48 10.71 -10.36
CA MET A 162 -16.92 11.03 -10.31
C MET A 162 -17.80 9.78 -10.24
N GLU A 163 -17.37 8.67 -10.83
CA GLU A 163 -18.07 7.39 -10.76
C GLU A 163 -18.20 6.88 -9.32
N TYR A 164 -17.20 7.20 -8.48
CA TYR A 164 -17.16 6.81 -7.05
C TYR A 164 -17.56 7.94 -6.09
N GLY A 165 -18.33 8.92 -6.55
CA GLY A 165 -19.01 9.90 -5.71
C GLY A 165 -18.30 11.24 -5.54
N LEU A 166 -17.08 11.42 -6.05
CA LEU A 166 -16.39 12.71 -5.93
C LEU A 166 -17.08 13.79 -6.78
N ASP A 167 -17.28 14.99 -6.19
CA ASP A 167 -17.88 16.11 -6.91
C ASP A 167 -17.11 16.48 -8.18
N LYS A 168 -17.82 16.91 -9.22
CA LYS A 168 -17.23 17.21 -10.53
C LYS A 168 -16.15 18.28 -10.50
N GLU A 169 -16.28 19.27 -9.61
CA GLU A 169 -15.26 20.32 -9.47
C GLU A 169 -14.03 19.80 -8.77
N GLU A 170 -14.19 18.96 -7.74
CA GLU A 170 -13.12 18.34 -6.99
C GLU A 170 -12.38 17.28 -7.81
N ALA A 171 -13.11 16.41 -8.49
CA ALA A 171 -12.56 15.40 -9.39
C ALA A 171 -11.59 15.95 -10.44
N ARG A 172 -11.86 17.16 -10.95
CA ARG A 172 -10.99 17.86 -11.90
C ARG A 172 -9.76 18.48 -11.28
N LYS A 173 -9.73 18.60 -9.98
CA LYS A 173 -8.69 19.26 -9.19
C LYS A 173 -7.87 18.28 -8.37
N VAL A 174 -8.08 16.99 -8.54
CA VAL A 174 -7.22 15.96 -7.96
C VAL A 174 -5.83 16.09 -8.57
N TRP A 175 -4.84 16.24 -7.74
CA TRP A 175 -3.44 16.36 -8.15
C TRP A 175 -2.67 15.08 -8.02
N ASP A 176 -2.98 14.32 -6.95
CA ASP A 176 -2.29 13.07 -6.65
C ASP A 176 -3.18 12.10 -5.90
N VAL A 177 -2.84 10.82 -6.03
CA VAL A 177 -3.43 9.70 -5.29
C VAL A 177 -2.28 8.90 -4.70
N TYR A 178 -2.16 8.87 -3.39
CA TYR A 178 -1.08 8.17 -2.71
C TYR A 178 -1.58 7.51 -1.42
N ASN A 179 -1.19 6.27 -1.20
CA ASN A 179 -1.55 5.49 -0.02
C ASN A 179 -3.06 5.59 0.34
N ARG A 180 -3.94 5.39 -0.66
CA ARG A 180 -5.42 5.47 -0.55
C ARG A 180 -5.95 6.84 -0.11
N SER A 181 -5.18 7.86 -0.30
CA SER A 181 -5.54 9.24 0.00
C SER A 181 -5.51 10.11 -1.25
N LEU A 182 -6.34 11.13 -1.29
CA LEU A 182 -6.44 12.06 -2.42
C LEU A 182 -5.90 13.43 -2.04
N PHE A 183 -5.10 14.00 -2.92
CA PHE A 183 -4.67 15.39 -2.82
C PHE A 183 -5.44 16.26 -3.81
N ILE A 184 -6.32 17.10 -3.29
CA ILE A 184 -7.23 17.92 -4.09
C ILE A 184 -6.87 19.40 -3.95
N ASN A 185 -6.74 20.09 -5.06
CA ASN A 185 -6.59 21.55 -5.07
C ASN A 185 -7.96 22.25 -4.96
N ALA A 186 -8.41 22.56 -3.74
CA ALA A 186 -9.67 23.27 -3.49
C ALA A 186 -9.61 24.78 -3.75
N THR A 187 -8.48 25.31 -4.24
CA THR A 187 -8.29 26.74 -4.47
C THR A 187 -9.29 27.29 -5.48
N ARG A 188 -9.89 28.43 -5.14
CA ARG A 188 -10.78 29.18 -6.04
C ARG A 188 -10.00 30.32 -6.70
N GLY A 189 -10.11 30.44 -8.02
CA GLY A 189 -9.46 31.49 -8.82
C GLY A 189 -8.16 31.01 -9.52
N ILE A 190 -7.58 31.92 -10.28
CA ILE A 190 -6.30 31.69 -11.00
C ILE A 190 -5.16 31.93 -10.01
N GLN A 191 -4.42 30.89 -9.67
CA GLN A 191 -3.19 31.01 -8.90
C GLN A 191 -2.06 30.32 -9.65
N TYR A 192 -0.88 30.94 -9.59
CA TYR A 192 0.35 30.39 -10.15
C TYR A 192 0.94 29.34 -9.17
N LEU A 193 0.24 28.21 -9.04
CA LEU A 193 0.66 27.11 -8.15
C LEU A 193 1.59 26.11 -8.85
N ASP A 194 1.81 26.26 -10.15
CA ASP A 194 2.61 25.30 -10.92
C ASP A 194 4.04 25.15 -10.42
N GLU A 195 4.66 26.27 -9.95
CA GLU A 195 6.02 26.25 -9.40
C GLU A 195 6.13 25.51 -8.04
N VAL A 196 5.05 25.48 -7.27
CA VAL A 196 5.03 24.87 -5.93
C VAL A 196 4.26 23.55 -5.89
N LYS A 197 3.59 23.18 -6.98
CA LYS A 197 2.76 21.98 -7.05
C LYS A 197 3.53 20.72 -6.68
N GLU A 198 4.70 20.52 -7.27
CA GLU A 198 5.53 19.35 -7.02
C GLU A 198 5.96 19.28 -5.53
N LEU A 199 6.37 20.41 -4.96
CA LEU A 199 6.74 20.46 -3.53
C LEU A 199 5.56 20.16 -2.59
N LEU A 200 4.35 20.57 -2.97
CA LEU A 200 3.13 20.26 -2.21
C LEU A 200 2.78 18.77 -2.30
N ILE A 201 2.93 18.14 -3.47
CA ILE A 201 2.75 16.71 -3.65
C ILE A 201 3.78 15.93 -2.83
N GLU A 202 5.06 16.28 -2.91
CA GLU A 202 6.12 15.66 -2.09
C GLU A 202 5.83 15.79 -0.59
N GLY A 203 5.33 16.94 -0.15
CA GLY A 203 4.92 17.17 1.24
C GLY A 203 3.72 16.31 1.65
N PHE A 204 2.76 16.12 0.76
CA PHE A 204 1.61 15.24 0.97
C PHE A 204 2.05 13.78 1.09
N GLU A 205 2.82 13.25 0.14
CA GLU A 205 3.35 11.89 0.17
C GLU A 205 4.19 11.64 1.43
N SER A 206 5.05 12.59 1.81
CA SER A 206 5.85 12.51 3.03
C SER A 206 4.99 12.46 4.29
N ALA A 207 3.94 13.29 4.36
CA ALA A 207 3.03 13.32 5.52
C ALA A 207 2.23 12.02 5.68
N LEU A 208 1.93 11.32 4.57
CA LEU A 208 1.24 10.03 4.61
C LEU A 208 2.15 8.87 5.03
N ASN A 209 3.45 8.99 4.81
CA ASN A 209 4.42 7.98 5.24
C ASN A 209 4.84 8.14 6.71
N ASP A 210 4.77 9.35 7.25
CA ASP A 210 5.16 9.68 8.62
C ASP A 210 4.06 10.50 9.30
N GLY A 211 3.04 9.81 9.77
CA GLY A 211 1.94 10.41 10.53
C GLY A 211 2.34 10.80 11.97
N PRO A 212 1.52 11.59 12.68
CA PRO A 212 1.82 12.07 14.03
C PRO A 212 1.80 10.97 15.10
N LEU A 213 1.11 9.87 14.88
CA LEU A 213 0.96 8.76 15.83
C LEU A 213 1.46 7.43 15.27
N ALA A 214 1.29 7.19 13.98
CA ALA A 214 1.72 6.01 13.27
C ALA A 214 2.61 6.36 12.09
N LYS A 215 3.39 5.40 11.60
CA LYS A 215 4.27 5.63 10.46
C LYS A 215 3.52 5.78 9.13
N GLU A 216 2.31 5.23 9.04
CA GLU A 216 1.50 5.29 7.81
C GLU A 216 0.10 5.83 8.14
N ILE A 217 -0.43 6.65 7.25
CA ILE A 217 -1.79 7.19 7.32
C ILE A 217 -2.66 6.49 6.29
#